data_4337e5772ed9ef6d55e52bdcef15e041
#
_entry.id   4337e5772ed9ef6d55e52bdcef15e041
#
_cell.length_a   1.000
_cell.length_b   1.000
_cell.length_c   1.000
_cell.angle_alpha   90.00
_cell.angle_beta   90.00
_cell.angle_gamma   90.00
#
_symmetry.space_group_name_H-M   'P 1'
#
loop_
_entity.id
_entity.type
_entity.pdbx_description
1 polymer ?
#
loop_
_entity_poly.entity_id
_entity_poly.type
_entity_poly.pdbx_seq_one_letter_code
_entity_poly.pdbx_strand_id
1 'polypeptide(L)'
;MSDYKVAIVGHGHVGGIMHELFPDAIIYDEPKGIGTREEVNECDFTFVCVPTPKAEDGHCDTSIVDDVLDWIKSDVVIIRSTVPVGYTFYKQSKVQPHLVFQPEYYGETKNHPFADPHNRNWITLGGFPTGTSRVANLYKTVFTSDVFIYEITSDEAEMAKYMENSFFSTKVTFCNQFYDLCKRFGINYDRVREAWLLDPRIGRSHTFVYPDNRGYGGSCLPKDTAAIIYQGDEMGVDMKLLKSVEEINGGYHND
;
A
#
# COMPACT_ATOMS: atom_id res chain seq x y z
N MET A 1 -11.23 -18.96 -19.06
CA MET A 1 -11.57 -17.54 -18.82
C MET A 1 -12.41 -17.51 -17.59
N SER A 2 -12.18 -16.62 -16.65
CA SER A 2 -13.05 -16.50 -15.48
C SER A 2 -14.40 -15.97 -15.95
N ASP A 3 -15.52 -16.54 -15.45
CA ASP A 3 -16.86 -16.01 -15.72
C ASP A 3 -17.12 -14.66 -15.02
N TYR A 4 -16.13 -14.12 -14.28
CA TYR A 4 -16.23 -12.88 -13.53
C TYR A 4 -15.85 -11.66 -14.34
N LYS A 5 -16.71 -10.64 -14.32
CA LYS A 5 -16.41 -9.31 -14.84
C LYS A 5 -15.69 -8.48 -13.78
N VAL A 6 -14.56 -7.90 -14.15
CA VAL A 6 -13.70 -7.11 -13.26
C VAL A 6 -13.60 -5.70 -13.77
N ALA A 7 -13.67 -4.72 -12.88
CA ALA A 7 -13.35 -3.33 -13.16
C ALA A 7 -12.19 -2.83 -12.28
N ILE A 8 -11.50 -1.81 -12.77
CA ILE A 8 -10.41 -1.11 -12.08
C ILE A 8 -10.70 0.40 -12.15
N VAL A 9 -10.89 1.01 -10.98
CA VAL A 9 -11.10 2.45 -10.83
C VAL A 9 -9.81 3.11 -10.37
N GLY A 10 -9.26 4.01 -11.19
CA GLY A 10 -7.93 4.59 -11.05
C GLY A 10 -6.86 3.73 -11.76
N HIS A 11 -6.33 4.24 -12.87
CA HIS A 11 -5.33 3.56 -13.68
C HIS A 11 -3.94 4.22 -13.53
N GLY A 12 -3.53 4.42 -12.26
CA GLY A 12 -2.17 4.79 -11.88
C GLY A 12 -1.23 3.58 -11.83
N HIS A 13 -0.20 3.63 -10.97
CA HIS A 13 0.75 2.52 -10.78
C HIS A 13 0.04 1.24 -10.34
N VAL A 14 -0.75 1.30 -9.26
CA VAL A 14 -1.45 0.13 -8.70
C VAL A 14 -2.50 -0.40 -9.67
N GLY A 15 -3.32 0.49 -10.25
CA GLY A 15 -4.33 0.09 -11.23
C GLY A 15 -3.72 -0.53 -12.50
N GLY A 16 -2.55 -0.05 -12.95
CA GLY A 16 -1.81 -0.65 -14.06
C GLY A 16 -1.37 -2.09 -13.75
N ILE A 17 -0.84 -2.33 -12.55
CA ILE A 17 -0.47 -3.68 -12.10
C ILE A 17 -1.69 -4.59 -11.98
N MET A 18 -2.82 -4.07 -11.48
CA MET A 18 -4.06 -4.85 -11.45
C MET A 18 -4.57 -5.19 -12.86
N HIS A 19 -4.35 -4.29 -13.84
CA HIS A 19 -4.67 -4.56 -15.25
C HIS A 19 -3.76 -5.62 -15.88
N GLU A 20 -2.51 -5.74 -15.45
CA GLU A 20 -1.64 -6.86 -15.87
C GLU A 20 -2.16 -8.20 -15.35
N LEU A 21 -2.71 -8.25 -14.13
CA LEU A 21 -3.32 -9.45 -13.57
C LEU A 21 -4.69 -9.78 -14.17
N PHE A 22 -5.46 -8.77 -14.54
CA PHE A 22 -6.79 -8.89 -15.11
C PHE A 22 -6.87 -8.11 -16.44
N PRO A 23 -6.29 -8.63 -17.53
CA PRO A 23 -6.13 -7.88 -18.78
C PRO A 23 -7.46 -7.58 -19.50
N ASP A 24 -8.52 -8.31 -19.17
CA ASP A 24 -9.87 -8.08 -19.71
C ASP A 24 -10.71 -7.14 -18.81
N ALA A 25 -10.12 -6.53 -17.77
CA ALA A 25 -10.84 -5.66 -16.85
C ALA A 25 -11.27 -4.36 -17.52
N ILE A 26 -12.45 -3.88 -17.18
CA ILE A 26 -12.93 -2.54 -17.52
C ILE A 26 -12.13 -1.52 -16.72
N ILE A 27 -11.55 -0.54 -17.41
CA ILE A 27 -10.78 0.54 -16.78
C ILE A 27 -11.62 1.80 -16.72
N TYR A 28 -11.67 2.43 -15.54
CA TYR A 28 -12.21 3.76 -15.34
C TYR A 28 -11.15 4.67 -14.68
N ASP A 29 -10.84 5.78 -15.34
CA ASP A 29 -9.93 6.80 -14.81
C ASP A 29 -10.46 8.17 -15.25
N GLU A 30 -11.16 8.87 -14.35
CA GLU A 30 -11.84 10.13 -14.64
C GLU A 30 -10.85 11.22 -15.10
N PRO A 31 -9.71 11.46 -14.42
CA PRO A 31 -8.72 12.44 -14.87
C PRO A 31 -8.14 12.15 -16.26
N LYS A 32 -8.11 10.89 -16.68
CA LYS A 32 -7.63 10.49 -18.01
C LYS A 32 -8.73 10.40 -19.05
N GLY A 33 -10.00 10.52 -18.66
CA GLY A 33 -11.15 10.36 -19.55
C GLY A 33 -11.30 8.94 -20.09
N ILE A 34 -10.99 7.91 -19.30
CA ILE A 34 -11.06 6.50 -19.68
C ILE A 34 -12.28 5.86 -19.02
N GLY A 35 -13.10 5.16 -19.83
CA GLY A 35 -14.26 4.39 -19.37
C GLY A 35 -15.40 5.21 -18.83
N THR A 36 -16.43 4.54 -18.34
CA THR A 36 -17.63 5.15 -17.73
C THR A 36 -18.00 4.49 -16.41
N ARG A 37 -18.72 5.19 -15.54
CA ARG A 37 -19.24 4.63 -14.28
C ARG A 37 -20.26 3.52 -14.54
N GLU A 38 -21.02 3.62 -15.64
CA GLU A 38 -21.98 2.62 -16.09
C GLU A 38 -21.32 1.29 -16.39
N GLU A 39 -20.22 1.30 -17.15
CA GLU A 39 -19.45 0.08 -17.49
C GLU A 39 -18.86 -0.58 -16.23
N VAL A 40 -18.34 0.19 -15.29
CA VAL A 40 -17.86 -0.33 -13.99
C VAL A 40 -18.99 -1.03 -13.22
N ASN A 41 -20.20 -0.44 -13.22
CA ASN A 41 -21.37 -0.95 -12.50
C ASN A 41 -22.01 -2.20 -13.13
N GLU A 42 -21.53 -2.65 -14.29
CA GLU A 42 -21.85 -3.95 -14.88
C GLU A 42 -20.89 -5.08 -14.44
N CYS A 43 -19.90 -4.77 -13.62
CA CYS A 43 -18.88 -5.72 -13.17
C CYS A 43 -19.21 -6.32 -11.80
N ASP A 44 -18.81 -7.58 -11.59
CA ASP A 44 -18.99 -8.30 -10.32
C ASP A 44 -18.00 -7.81 -9.25
N PHE A 45 -16.79 -7.48 -9.68
CA PHE A 45 -15.68 -7.05 -8.83
C PHE A 45 -15.12 -5.72 -9.33
N THR A 46 -14.83 -4.81 -8.37
CA THR A 46 -14.14 -3.56 -8.69
C THR A 46 -12.97 -3.32 -7.76
N PHE A 47 -11.78 -3.15 -8.34
CA PHE A 47 -10.59 -2.68 -7.63
C PHE A 47 -10.56 -1.16 -7.61
N VAL A 48 -10.50 -0.57 -6.41
CA VAL A 48 -10.37 0.88 -6.20
C VAL A 48 -8.92 1.22 -5.94
N CYS A 49 -8.28 1.85 -6.92
CA CYS A 49 -6.84 2.15 -6.96
C CYS A 49 -6.59 3.66 -7.07
N VAL A 50 -7.44 4.47 -6.45
CA VAL A 50 -7.38 5.94 -6.49
C VAL A 50 -6.42 6.50 -5.44
N PRO A 51 -5.90 7.73 -5.64
CA PRO A 51 -5.02 8.38 -4.66
C PRO A 51 -5.73 8.66 -3.32
N THR A 52 -4.94 8.59 -2.23
CA THR A 52 -5.32 9.05 -0.90
C THR A 52 -4.20 9.95 -0.38
N PRO A 53 -4.22 11.25 -0.72
CA PRO A 53 -3.14 12.15 -0.40
C PRO A 53 -3.05 12.43 1.11
N LYS A 54 -1.89 12.93 1.55
CA LYS A 54 -1.71 13.46 2.90
C LYS A 54 -2.37 14.85 2.97
N ALA A 55 -3.26 15.05 3.93
CA ALA A 55 -3.81 16.36 4.24
C ALA A 55 -2.81 17.25 5.02
N GLU A 56 -3.11 18.53 5.16
CA GLU A 56 -2.22 19.50 5.82
C GLU A 56 -1.90 19.14 7.28
N ASP A 57 -2.86 18.59 8.00
CA ASP A 57 -2.71 18.14 9.40
C ASP A 57 -2.09 16.73 9.54
N GLY A 58 -1.81 16.07 8.42
CA GLY A 58 -1.17 14.76 8.38
C GLY A 58 -2.12 13.58 8.19
N HIS A 59 -3.45 13.76 8.31
CA HIS A 59 -4.38 12.66 8.09
C HIS A 59 -4.39 12.17 6.62
N CYS A 60 -4.88 10.97 6.41
CA CYS A 60 -5.09 10.39 5.09
C CYS A 60 -6.41 10.92 4.51
N ASP A 61 -6.36 11.70 3.44
CA ASP A 61 -7.56 12.18 2.75
C ASP A 61 -8.18 11.05 1.92
N THR A 62 -9.38 10.61 2.33
CA THR A 62 -10.12 9.54 1.68
C THR A 62 -11.23 10.04 0.75
N SER A 63 -11.32 11.34 0.50
CA SER A 63 -12.43 11.97 -0.25
C SER A 63 -12.66 11.33 -1.63
N ILE A 64 -11.59 10.97 -2.35
CA ILE A 64 -11.69 10.32 -3.66
C ILE A 64 -12.21 8.88 -3.53
N VAL A 65 -11.80 8.14 -2.50
CA VAL A 65 -12.33 6.80 -2.23
C VAL A 65 -13.81 6.88 -1.86
N ASP A 66 -14.18 7.89 -1.05
CA ASP A 66 -15.56 8.13 -0.64
C ASP A 66 -16.46 8.42 -1.85
N ASP A 67 -16.02 9.30 -2.78
CA ASP A 67 -16.76 9.56 -4.02
C ASP A 67 -16.98 8.28 -4.83
N VAL A 68 -15.94 7.45 -4.96
CA VAL A 68 -16.06 6.16 -5.68
C VAL A 68 -17.06 5.24 -5.00
N LEU A 69 -17.04 5.11 -3.69
CA LEU A 69 -17.96 4.25 -2.94
C LEU A 69 -19.42 4.73 -3.00
N ASP A 70 -19.67 6.02 -3.24
CA ASP A 70 -21.02 6.59 -3.33
C ASP A 70 -21.76 6.17 -4.62
N TRP A 71 -21.05 5.90 -5.71
CA TRP A 71 -21.71 5.55 -6.99
C TRP A 71 -21.50 4.08 -7.42
N ILE A 72 -20.57 3.34 -6.81
CA ILE A 72 -20.24 1.98 -7.21
C ILE A 72 -21.35 0.99 -6.81
N LYS A 73 -21.66 0.03 -7.71
CA LYS A 73 -22.72 -0.98 -7.52
C LYS A 73 -22.25 -2.41 -7.72
N SER A 74 -20.97 -2.63 -7.97
CA SER A 74 -20.41 -3.98 -8.07
C SER A 74 -20.68 -4.78 -6.79
N ASP A 75 -20.84 -6.08 -6.89
CA ASP A 75 -21.12 -6.95 -5.74
C ASP A 75 -20.00 -6.93 -4.69
N VAL A 76 -18.74 -6.87 -5.15
CA VAL A 76 -17.55 -6.81 -4.28
C VAL A 76 -16.63 -5.68 -4.73
N VAL A 77 -16.26 -4.82 -3.79
CA VAL A 77 -15.31 -3.74 -4.01
C VAL A 77 -14.04 -4.00 -3.21
N ILE A 78 -12.92 -4.03 -3.89
CA ILE A 78 -11.59 -4.26 -3.32
C ILE A 78 -10.85 -2.92 -3.24
N ILE A 79 -10.70 -2.39 -2.03
CA ILE A 79 -9.99 -1.14 -1.77
C ILE A 79 -8.48 -1.45 -1.75
N ARG A 80 -7.76 -0.91 -2.75
CA ARG A 80 -6.30 -0.99 -2.87
C ARG A 80 -5.60 0.27 -2.39
N SER A 81 -6.33 1.38 -2.35
CA SER A 81 -5.86 2.64 -1.79
C SER A 81 -5.58 2.49 -0.30
N THR A 82 -4.49 3.06 0.20
CA THR A 82 -4.24 3.08 1.64
C THR A 82 -5.28 3.98 2.32
N VAL A 83 -5.99 3.45 3.29
CA VAL A 83 -7.04 4.16 4.05
C VAL A 83 -6.76 4.05 5.55
N PRO A 84 -7.31 4.94 6.40
CA PRO A 84 -7.14 4.85 7.85
C PRO A 84 -7.61 3.52 8.43
N VAL A 85 -7.00 3.08 9.53
CA VAL A 85 -7.44 1.87 10.24
C VAL A 85 -8.86 2.02 10.74
N GLY A 86 -9.72 1.04 10.43
CA GLY A 86 -11.16 1.06 10.72
C GLY A 86 -12.04 1.63 9.60
N TYR A 87 -11.44 2.19 8.55
CA TYR A 87 -12.18 2.82 7.45
C TYR A 87 -13.10 1.82 6.73
N THR A 88 -12.57 0.69 6.29
CA THR A 88 -13.34 -0.31 5.52
C THR A 88 -14.49 -0.88 6.33
N PHE A 89 -14.27 -1.19 7.61
CA PHE A 89 -15.31 -1.66 8.52
C PHE A 89 -16.44 -0.63 8.69
N TYR A 90 -16.07 0.64 8.92
CA TYR A 90 -17.04 1.73 9.06
C TYR A 90 -17.86 1.94 7.78
N LYS A 91 -17.21 1.92 6.61
CA LYS A 91 -17.89 2.09 5.32
C LYS A 91 -18.77 0.92 4.95
N GLN A 92 -18.40 -0.32 5.31
CA GLN A 92 -19.19 -1.51 5.03
C GLN A 92 -20.64 -1.42 5.57
N SER A 93 -20.85 -0.70 6.67
CA SER A 93 -22.19 -0.50 7.23
C SER A 93 -23.07 0.48 6.43
N LYS A 94 -22.48 1.21 5.48
CA LYS A 94 -23.12 2.31 4.75
C LYS A 94 -23.30 2.05 3.25
N VAL A 95 -22.66 1.02 2.71
CA VAL A 95 -22.70 0.70 1.28
C VAL A 95 -23.25 -0.71 1.05
N GLN A 96 -23.82 -0.93 -0.14
CA GLN A 96 -24.39 -2.22 -0.54
C GLN A 96 -23.34 -3.30 -0.85
N PRO A 97 -22.24 -2.99 -1.60
CA PRO A 97 -21.25 -4.00 -1.95
C PRO A 97 -20.50 -4.53 -0.73
N HIS A 98 -20.00 -5.77 -0.84
CA HIS A 98 -19.03 -6.26 0.12
C HIS A 98 -17.69 -5.54 -0.07
N LEU A 99 -17.24 -4.85 0.99
CA LEU A 99 -15.93 -4.20 0.97
C LEU A 99 -14.85 -5.17 1.45
N VAL A 100 -13.73 -5.19 0.71
CA VAL A 100 -12.52 -5.92 1.06
C VAL A 100 -11.35 -4.96 0.94
N PHE A 101 -10.57 -4.82 1.99
CA PHE A 101 -9.30 -4.11 1.92
C PHE A 101 -8.19 -5.08 1.51
N GLN A 102 -7.42 -4.72 0.51
CA GLN A 102 -6.26 -5.48 0.10
C GLN A 102 -5.02 -4.58 0.09
N PRO A 103 -4.11 -4.73 1.06
CA PRO A 103 -2.91 -3.91 1.14
C PRO A 103 -2.09 -3.97 -0.14
N GLU A 104 -1.56 -2.81 -0.54
CA GLU A 104 -0.67 -2.69 -1.69
C GLU A 104 0.79 -2.86 -1.26
N TYR A 105 1.52 -3.74 -1.98
CA TYR A 105 2.93 -4.03 -1.70
C TYR A 105 3.81 -4.02 -2.97
N TYR A 106 3.26 -3.63 -4.12
CA TYR A 106 4.02 -3.52 -5.37
C TYR A 106 4.88 -2.26 -5.36
N GLY A 107 6.15 -2.41 -5.68
CA GLY A 107 7.07 -1.28 -5.70
C GLY A 107 7.02 -0.49 -7.00
N GLU A 108 7.26 0.81 -6.90
CA GLU A 108 7.29 1.73 -8.04
C GLU A 108 8.56 1.61 -8.90
N THR A 109 9.54 0.81 -8.49
CA THR A 109 10.80 0.66 -9.20
C THR A 109 10.91 -0.68 -9.91
N LYS A 110 11.49 -0.72 -11.12
CA LYS A 110 11.70 -1.94 -11.92
C LYS A 110 12.51 -3.03 -11.20
N ASN A 111 13.32 -2.66 -10.23
CA ASN A 111 14.15 -3.58 -9.44
C ASN A 111 13.47 -4.05 -8.15
N HIS A 112 12.20 -3.69 -7.95
CA HIS A 112 11.46 -4.14 -6.79
C HIS A 112 11.18 -5.65 -6.89
N PRO A 113 11.29 -6.43 -5.78
CA PRO A 113 11.04 -7.89 -5.81
C PRO A 113 9.67 -8.27 -6.34
N PHE A 114 8.68 -7.38 -6.21
CA PHE A 114 7.30 -7.55 -6.69
C PHE A 114 6.96 -6.57 -7.83
N ALA A 115 7.95 -6.24 -8.69
CA ALA A 115 7.66 -5.47 -9.92
C ALA A 115 6.76 -6.27 -10.88
N ASP A 116 6.94 -7.59 -10.95
CA ASP A 116 6.03 -8.50 -11.63
C ASP A 116 4.99 -9.02 -10.61
N PRO A 117 3.69 -8.75 -10.82
CA PRO A 117 2.65 -9.16 -9.89
C PRO A 117 2.50 -10.69 -9.76
N HIS A 118 2.93 -11.45 -10.78
CA HIS A 118 2.89 -12.92 -10.74
C HIS A 118 3.98 -13.56 -9.86
N ASN A 119 5.03 -12.81 -9.52
CA ASN A 119 6.10 -13.29 -8.64
C ASN A 119 5.71 -13.30 -7.16
N ARG A 120 4.51 -12.85 -6.83
CA ARG A 120 4.03 -12.81 -5.46
C ARG A 120 3.34 -14.11 -5.09
N ASN A 121 3.78 -14.74 -4.00
CA ASN A 121 3.25 -16.02 -3.53
C ASN A 121 2.32 -15.91 -2.32
N TRP A 122 1.89 -14.70 -1.97
CA TRP A 122 0.94 -14.43 -0.89
C TRP A 122 0.05 -13.22 -1.17
N ILE A 123 -1.16 -13.25 -0.66
CA ILE A 123 -2.16 -12.17 -0.73
C ILE A 123 -2.80 -12.04 0.64
N THR A 124 -2.91 -10.82 1.17
CA THR A 124 -3.67 -10.52 2.37
C THR A 124 -5.00 -9.89 1.96
N LEU A 125 -6.11 -10.38 2.51
CA LEU A 125 -7.44 -9.87 2.31
C LEU A 125 -8.07 -9.53 3.65
N GLY A 126 -8.48 -8.28 3.83
CA GLY A 126 -9.14 -7.80 5.04
C GLY A 126 -10.61 -7.51 4.82
N GLY A 127 -11.49 -8.11 5.62
CA GLY A 127 -12.93 -7.88 5.52
C GLY A 127 -13.79 -8.99 6.12
N PHE A 128 -15.08 -8.93 5.85
CA PHE A 128 -15.96 -10.03 6.24
C PHE A 128 -15.74 -11.25 5.33
N PRO A 129 -15.86 -12.48 5.88
CA PRO A 129 -15.63 -13.73 5.13
C PRO A 129 -16.43 -13.84 3.84
N THR A 130 -17.63 -13.27 3.80
CA THR A 130 -18.50 -13.24 2.60
C THR A 130 -17.86 -12.48 1.44
N GLY A 131 -17.09 -11.43 1.72
CA GLY A 131 -16.35 -10.66 0.71
C GLY A 131 -14.99 -11.28 0.40
N THR A 132 -14.18 -11.55 1.44
CA THR A 132 -12.80 -12.05 1.26
C THR A 132 -12.74 -13.38 0.53
N SER A 133 -13.64 -14.33 0.85
CA SER A 133 -13.70 -15.63 0.15
C SER A 133 -14.06 -15.50 -1.33
N ARG A 134 -14.88 -14.51 -1.71
CA ARG A 134 -15.19 -14.23 -3.13
C ARG A 134 -13.95 -13.69 -3.85
N VAL A 135 -13.22 -12.74 -3.22
CA VAL A 135 -11.96 -12.22 -3.76
C VAL A 135 -10.90 -13.31 -3.85
N ALA A 136 -10.80 -14.19 -2.85
CA ALA A 136 -9.91 -15.35 -2.88
C ALA A 136 -10.22 -16.27 -4.09
N ASN A 137 -11.50 -16.50 -4.39
CA ASN A 137 -11.90 -17.29 -5.56
C ASN A 137 -11.59 -16.57 -6.88
N LEU A 138 -11.74 -15.25 -6.94
CA LEU A 138 -11.30 -14.44 -8.09
C LEU A 138 -9.79 -14.63 -8.34
N TYR A 139 -8.96 -14.52 -7.31
CA TYR A 139 -7.51 -14.69 -7.45
C TYR A 139 -7.09 -16.10 -7.87
N LYS A 140 -7.84 -17.14 -7.53
CA LYS A 140 -7.59 -18.52 -8.00
C LYS A 140 -7.78 -18.67 -9.52
N THR A 141 -8.43 -17.72 -10.20
CA THR A 141 -8.52 -17.72 -11.68
C THR A 141 -7.26 -17.20 -12.37
N VAL A 142 -6.43 -16.46 -11.63
CA VAL A 142 -5.22 -15.78 -12.13
C VAL A 142 -3.95 -16.47 -11.63
N PHE A 143 -3.93 -16.84 -10.36
CA PHE A 143 -2.78 -17.50 -9.73
C PHE A 143 -2.95 -19.01 -9.70
N THR A 144 -1.84 -19.73 -9.85
CA THR A 144 -1.78 -21.18 -9.61
C THR A 144 -1.88 -21.49 -8.12
N SER A 145 -1.90 -22.80 -7.75
CA SER A 145 -2.12 -23.29 -6.38
C SER A 145 -1.11 -22.86 -5.31
N ASP A 146 -0.06 -22.14 -5.70
CA ASP A 146 1.08 -21.83 -4.82
C ASP A 146 0.97 -20.45 -4.13
N VAL A 147 -0.14 -19.72 -4.35
CA VAL A 147 -0.37 -18.44 -3.67
C VAL A 147 -1.11 -18.66 -2.37
N PHE A 148 -0.46 -18.27 -1.27
CA PHE A 148 -1.06 -18.28 0.06
C PHE A 148 -1.99 -17.06 0.23
N ILE A 149 -3.28 -17.29 0.46
CA ILE A 149 -4.25 -16.23 0.75
C ILE A 149 -4.51 -16.19 2.25
N TYR A 150 -4.18 -15.05 2.86
CA TYR A 150 -4.39 -14.79 4.28
C TYR A 150 -5.59 -13.88 4.48
N GLU A 151 -6.67 -14.43 5.03
CA GLU A 151 -7.91 -13.70 5.29
C GLU A 151 -7.95 -13.27 6.75
N ILE A 152 -8.11 -11.96 6.99
CA ILE A 152 -8.16 -11.32 8.32
C ILE A 152 -9.26 -10.23 8.33
N THR A 153 -9.44 -9.53 9.44
CA THR A 153 -10.34 -8.36 9.46
C THR A 153 -9.75 -7.20 8.65
N SER A 154 -10.61 -6.27 8.21
CA SER A 154 -10.14 -5.08 7.47
C SER A 154 -9.19 -4.23 8.30
N ASP A 155 -9.50 -4.04 9.57
CA ASP A 155 -8.70 -3.23 10.50
C ASP A 155 -7.30 -3.81 10.69
N GLU A 156 -7.19 -5.14 10.79
CA GLU A 156 -5.90 -5.85 10.86
C GLU A 156 -5.09 -5.69 9.57
N ALA A 157 -5.74 -5.76 8.42
CA ALA A 157 -5.07 -5.61 7.13
C ALA A 157 -4.62 -4.15 6.88
N GLU A 158 -5.44 -3.17 7.26
CA GLU A 158 -5.12 -1.74 7.21
C GLU A 158 -3.94 -1.44 8.14
N MET A 159 -3.97 -1.93 9.38
CA MET A 159 -2.87 -1.76 10.33
C MET A 159 -1.57 -2.41 9.82
N ALA A 160 -1.64 -3.61 9.23
CA ALA A 160 -0.47 -4.28 8.68
C ALA A 160 0.21 -3.46 7.57
N LYS A 161 -0.58 -2.75 6.74
CA LYS A 161 -0.04 -1.85 5.72
C LYS A 161 0.74 -0.69 6.34
N TYR A 162 0.19 -0.03 7.34
CA TYR A 162 0.86 1.06 8.04
C TYR A 162 2.11 0.60 8.78
N MET A 163 2.07 -0.57 9.44
CA MET A 163 3.24 -1.16 10.11
C MET A 163 4.39 -1.37 9.13
N GLU A 164 4.13 -1.92 7.93
CA GLU A 164 5.17 -2.15 6.93
C GLU A 164 5.82 -0.85 6.47
N ASN A 165 5.02 0.12 6.03
CA ASN A 165 5.56 1.38 5.52
C ASN A 165 6.29 2.18 6.61
N SER A 166 5.77 2.20 7.84
CA SER A 166 6.43 2.85 8.99
C SER A 166 7.74 2.15 9.37
N PHE A 167 7.79 0.82 9.28
CA PHE A 167 9.03 0.07 9.48
C PHE A 167 10.07 0.41 8.41
N PHE A 168 9.66 0.51 7.14
CA PHE A 168 10.57 0.90 6.07
C PHE A 168 11.10 2.34 6.23
N SER A 169 10.24 3.28 6.61
CA SER A 169 10.65 4.65 6.94
C SER A 169 11.70 4.66 8.07
N THR A 170 11.45 3.90 9.13
CA THR A 170 12.37 3.74 10.26
C THR A 170 13.70 3.13 9.81
N LYS A 171 13.65 2.08 8.99
CA LYS A 171 14.84 1.37 8.52
C LYS A 171 15.71 2.24 7.61
N VAL A 172 15.09 3.02 6.72
CA VAL A 172 15.82 3.98 5.87
C VAL A 172 16.50 5.05 6.74
N THR A 173 15.77 5.63 7.69
CA THR A 173 16.31 6.65 8.61
C THR A 173 17.46 6.09 9.44
N PHE A 174 17.31 4.90 10.01
CA PHE A 174 18.37 4.18 10.73
C PHE A 174 19.61 3.99 9.87
N CYS A 175 19.47 3.50 8.65
CA CYS A 175 20.59 3.29 7.74
C CYS A 175 21.31 4.59 7.36
N ASN A 176 20.56 5.68 7.19
CA ASN A 176 21.13 6.99 6.88
C ASN A 176 21.94 7.55 8.06
N GLN A 177 21.51 7.36 9.30
CA GLN A 177 22.30 7.76 10.47
C GLN A 177 23.62 6.96 10.58
N PHE A 178 23.58 5.64 10.33
CA PHE A 178 24.78 4.82 10.30
C PHE A 178 25.72 5.14 9.14
N TYR A 179 25.17 5.55 8.00
CA TYR A 179 25.96 6.09 6.90
C TYR A 179 26.77 7.32 7.33
N ASP A 180 26.15 8.28 8.01
CA ASP A 180 26.82 9.48 8.51
C ASP A 180 27.90 9.15 9.53
N LEU A 181 27.61 8.20 10.43
CA LEU A 181 28.59 7.72 11.41
C LEU A 181 29.80 7.04 10.71
N CYS A 182 29.54 6.18 9.74
CA CYS A 182 30.60 5.56 8.91
C CYS A 182 31.47 6.60 8.24
N LYS A 183 30.85 7.64 7.66
CA LYS A 183 31.57 8.75 7.04
C LYS A 183 32.49 9.48 8.03
N ARG A 184 32.03 9.69 9.26
CA ARG A 184 32.85 10.32 10.33
C ARG A 184 34.01 9.45 10.76
N PHE A 185 33.86 8.14 10.77
CA PHE A 185 34.95 7.18 11.07
C PHE A 185 35.86 6.91 9.89
N GLY A 186 35.57 7.41 8.68
CA GLY A 186 36.34 7.12 7.47
C GLY A 186 36.21 5.67 7.00
N ILE A 187 35.12 5.00 7.33
CA ILE A 187 34.84 3.61 6.91
C ILE A 187 33.74 3.56 5.86
N ASN A 188 33.79 2.52 5.03
CA ASN A 188 32.84 2.36 3.93
C ASN A 188 31.54 1.74 4.41
N TYR A 189 30.43 2.51 4.33
CA TYR A 189 29.11 2.05 4.73
C TYR A 189 28.64 0.80 3.97
N ASP A 190 28.87 0.71 2.66
CA ASP A 190 28.41 -0.44 1.88
C ASP A 190 29.06 -1.74 2.35
N ARG A 191 30.34 -1.70 2.74
CA ARG A 191 31.02 -2.88 3.30
C ARG A 191 30.47 -3.24 4.69
N VAL A 192 30.17 -2.24 5.51
CA VAL A 192 29.52 -2.45 6.82
C VAL A 192 28.14 -3.05 6.63
N ARG A 193 27.35 -2.48 5.70
CA ARG A 193 26.02 -2.99 5.35
C ARG A 193 26.06 -4.44 4.88
N GLU A 194 26.95 -4.80 3.94
CA GLU A 194 27.02 -6.18 3.44
C GLU A 194 27.40 -7.17 4.57
N ALA A 195 28.31 -6.78 5.48
CA ALA A 195 28.63 -7.60 6.65
C ALA A 195 27.43 -7.77 7.58
N TRP A 196 26.67 -6.70 7.83
CA TRP A 196 25.45 -6.73 8.64
C TRP A 196 24.36 -7.60 8.01
N LEU A 197 24.23 -7.57 6.68
CA LEU A 197 23.25 -8.35 5.93
C LEU A 197 23.57 -9.84 5.80
N LEU A 198 24.71 -10.32 6.33
CA LEU A 198 24.99 -11.75 6.46
C LEU A 198 24.01 -12.42 7.46
N ASP A 199 23.47 -11.64 8.40
CA ASP A 199 22.40 -12.14 9.28
C ASP A 199 21.03 -12.04 8.53
N PRO A 200 20.40 -13.19 8.19
CA PRO A 200 19.16 -13.22 7.42
C PRO A 200 17.98 -12.53 8.13
N ARG A 201 18.05 -12.34 9.44
CA ARG A 201 17.01 -11.65 10.23
C ARG A 201 16.87 -10.16 9.85
N ILE A 202 17.89 -9.57 9.24
CA ILE A 202 17.90 -8.13 8.90
C ILE A 202 17.09 -7.84 7.63
N GLY A 203 17.23 -8.67 6.59
CA GLY A 203 16.62 -8.45 5.28
C GLY A 203 17.22 -7.25 4.53
N ARG A 204 17.45 -7.38 3.23
CA ARG A 204 18.19 -6.41 2.40
C ARG A 204 17.39 -5.16 2.03
N SER A 205 16.05 -5.26 1.95
CA SER A 205 15.18 -4.16 1.53
C SER A 205 15.35 -2.92 2.42
N HIS A 206 15.38 -1.72 1.80
CA HIS A 206 15.46 -0.42 2.48
C HIS A 206 16.74 -0.20 3.33
N THR A 207 17.84 -0.86 2.98
CA THR A 207 19.13 -0.69 3.66
C THR A 207 20.16 0.11 2.82
N PHE A 208 19.83 0.43 1.57
CA PHE A 208 20.68 1.24 0.72
C PHE A 208 20.59 2.71 1.11
N VAL A 209 21.74 3.41 1.07
CA VAL A 209 21.80 4.86 1.26
C VAL A 209 22.38 5.47 -0.01
N TYR A 210 21.68 6.42 -0.57
CA TYR A 210 22.06 7.15 -1.78
C TYR A 210 22.61 8.51 -1.34
N PRO A 211 23.93 8.79 -1.55
CA PRO A 211 24.55 10.04 -1.08
C PRO A 211 23.87 11.31 -1.60
N ASP A 212 23.39 11.27 -2.85
CA ASP A 212 22.75 12.41 -3.52
C ASP A 212 21.21 12.42 -3.38
N ASN A 213 20.65 11.44 -2.68
CA ASN A 213 19.20 11.33 -2.41
C ASN A 213 18.98 10.63 -1.07
N ARG A 214 19.23 11.35 0.01
CA ARG A 214 19.22 10.87 1.38
C ARG A 214 17.80 10.73 1.91
N GLY A 215 17.65 9.86 2.91
CA GLY A 215 16.38 9.65 3.57
C GLY A 215 15.38 8.84 2.73
N TYR A 216 14.12 8.91 3.15
CA TYR A 216 13.01 8.34 2.39
C TYR A 216 12.11 9.46 1.85
N GLY A 217 11.58 9.22 0.65
CA GLY A 217 10.69 10.12 -0.06
C GLY A 217 9.64 9.33 -0.83
N GLY A 218 9.23 9.87 -1.97
CA GLY A 218 8.18 9.29 -2.80
C GLY A 218 6.77 9.57 -2.27
N SER A 219 5.78 8.92 -2.87
CA SER A 219 4.37 9.17 -2.57
C SER A 219 3.84 8.38 -1.37
N CYS A 220 4.50 7.26 -0.99
CA CYS A 220 3.94 6.30 -0.04
C CYS A 220 4.50 6.47 1.39
N LEU A 221 5.82 6.36 1.59
CA LEU A 221 6.39 6.31 2.94
C LEU A 221 6.11 7.58 3.76
N PRO A 222 6.30 8.83 3.24
CA PRO A 222 6.02 10.03 4.02
C PRO A 222 4.53 10.16 4.37
N LYS A 223 3.65 9.83 3.42
CA LYS A 223 2.20 9.91 3.60
C LYS A 223 1.71 8.93 4.66
N ASP A 224 2.11 7.67 4.55
CA ASP A 224 1.59 6.62 5.43
C ASP A 224 2.18 6.73 6.84
N THR A 225 3.46 7.16 6.99
CA THR A 225 4.05 7.44 8.30
C THR A 225 3.32 8.58 9.00
N ALA A 226 3.03 9.68 8.31
CA ALA A 226 2.26 10.79 8.88
C ALA A 226 0.84 10.37 9.26
N ALA A 227 0.15 9.62 8.40
CA ALA A 227 -1.23 9.20 8.64
C ALA A 227 -1.36 8.31 9.89
N ILE A 228 -0.42 7.38 10.12
CA ILE A 228 -0.48 6.53 11.32
C ILE A 228 -0.04 7.28 12.59
N ILE A 229 0.84 8.27 12.49
CA ILE A 229 1.15 9.18 13.60
C ILE A 229 -0.10 9.96 13.99
N TYR A 230 -0.78 10.58 13.01
CA TYR A 230 -2.02 11.31 13.24
C TYR A 230 -3.06 10.43 13.91
N GLN A 231 -3.32 9.24 13.38
CA GLN A 231 -4.30 8.32 13.95
C GLN A 231 -3.88 7.82 15.35
N GLY A 232 -2.60 7.62 15.61
CA GLY A 232 -2.07 7.30 16.93
C GLY A 232 -2.37 8.38 17.93
N ASP A 233 -2.14 9.65 17.60
CA ASP A 233 -2.44 10.81 18.45
C ASP A 233 -3.94 10.93 18.74
N GLU A 234 -4.82 10.73 17.73
CA GLU A 234 -6.27 10.68 17.93
C GLU A 234 -6.72 9.57 18.90
N MET A 235 -6.01 8.44 18.88
CA MET A 235 -6.25 7.30 19.77
C MET A 235 -5.53 7.44 21.15
N GLY A 236 -4.81 8.53 21.40
CA GLY A 236 -4.05 8.76 22.63
C GLY A 236 -2.77 7.91 22.75
N VAL A 237 -2.26 7.39 21.66
CA VAL A 237 -1.00 6.65 21.60
C VAL A 237 0.13 7.57 21.13
N ASP A 238 1.11 7.80 21.98
CA ASP A 238 2.26 8.65 21.64
C ASP A 238 3.25 7.91 20.72
N MET A 239 3.21 8.24 19.44
CA MET A 239 4.04 7.63 18.38
C MET A 239 5.45 8.23 18.31
N LYS A 240 6.12 8.41 19.47
CA LYS A 240 7.44 9.08 19.59
C LYS A 240 8.49 8.58 18.61
N LEU A 241 8.58 7.26 18.41
CA LEU A 241 9.56 6.69 17.49
C LEU A 241 9.34 7.22 16.06
N LEU A 242 8.11 7.16 15.57
CA LEU A 242 7.80 7.59 14.20
C LEU A 242 7.90 9.11 14.03
N LYS A 243 7.53 9.89 15.06
CA LYS A 243 7.72 11.35 15.07
C LYS A 243 9.20 11.70 14.94
N SER A 244 10.07 11.01 15.70
CA SER A 244 11.52 11.18 15.57
C SER A 244 12.05 10.76 14.21
N VAL A 245 11.49 9.70 13.60
CA VAL A 245 11.84 9.24 12.25
C VAL A 245 11.50 10.31 11.22
N GLU A 246 10.31 10.93 11.29
CA GLU A 246 9.93 12.03 10.39
C GLU A 246 10.83 13.25 10.56
N GLU A 247 11.12 13.66 11.79
CA GLU A 247 11.99 14.80 12.10
C GLU A 247 13.40 14.60 11.52
N ILE A 248 14.00 13.44 11.77
CA ILE A 248 15.35 13.10 11.26
C ILE A 248 15.34 13.04 9.75
N ASN A 249 14.31 12.43 9.14
CA ASN A 249 14.19 12.34 7.69
C ASN A 249 14.05 13.72 7.05
N GLY A 250 13.32 14.64 7.67
CA GLY A 250 13.18 16.02 7.22
C GLY A 250 14.52 16.75 7.12
N GLY A 251 15.46 16.45 8.03
CA GLY A 251 16.83 16.98 7.99
C GLY A 251 17.61 16.56 6.75
N TYR A 252 17.34 15.40 6.15
CA TYR A 252 18.02 14.94 4.93
C TYR A 252 17.53 15.60 3.64
N HIS A 253 16.40 16.30 3.66
CA HIS A 253 15.81 16.97 2.50
C HIS A 253 15.99 18.49 2.52
N ASN A 254 16.55 19.04 3.61
CA ASN A 254 16.79 20.48 3.79
C ASN A 254 18.25 20.90 3.49
N ASP A 255 19.10 19.97 3.12
CA ASP A 255 20.49 20.19 2.68
C ASP A 255 20.52 20.07 1.15
#